data_9f703e59695e062b3679f5a527fd80a4
#
_entry.id   9f703e59695e062b3679f5a527fd80a4
#
_cell.length_a   1.000
_cell.length_b   1.000
_cell.length_c   1.000
_cell.angle_alpha   90.00
_cell.angle_beta   90.00
_cell.angle_gamma   90.00
#
_symmetry.space_group_name_H-M   'P 1'
#
loop_
_entity.id
_entity.type
_entity.pdbx_description
1 polymer ?
#
loop_
_entity_poly.entity_id
_entity_poly.type
_entity_poly.pdbx_seq_one_letter_code
_entity_poly.pdbx_strand_id
1 'polypeptide(L)'
;RDMGNIDEKTILRKKFDSPELQKVQDEIIKITTTRTDELLEKYKELVSSRNGSYINSDLMKMIFDIYARSQENRGKYNLAITNSAACLTNEFYMRAIKNKNIKRCIYVAGPYGAGKSFFIQSLYEAHAIPKDTIVYEGSITAPAFGKKVEQAIRNNIKPELVILNPTLELSLR
;
A
#
# COMPACT_ATOMS: atom_id res chain seq x y z
N ARG A 1 12.07 2.68 -19.14
CA ARG A 1 10.65 2.97 -19.05
C ARG A 1 10.38 4.37 -18.51
N ASP A 2 9.38 5.02 -19.05
CA ASP A 2 8.88 6.26 -18.49
C ASP A 2 8.24 6.01 -17.12
N MET A 3 8.79 6.65 -16.10
CA MET A 3 8.30 6.61 -14.71
C MET A 3 7.43 7.82 -14.41
N GLY A 4 6.58 8.20 -15.39
CA GLY A 4 5.75 9.39 -15.30
C GLY A 4 4.79 9.43 -14.14
N ASN A 5 4.13 10.57 -14.01
CA ASN A 5 3.14 10.81 -12.97
C ASN A 5 1.88 9.96 -13.16
N ILE A 6 1.21 9.67 -12.05
CA ILE A 6 -0.11 9.03 -12.06
C ILE A 6 -1.10 9.91 -12.80
N ASP A 7 -1.92 9.31 -13.66
CA ASP A 7 -2.99 9.99 -14.35
C ASP A 7 -4.13 10.30 -13.36
N GLU A 8 -4.53 11.56 -13.29
CA GLU A 8 -5.61 12.03 -12.43
C GLU A 8 -6.91 11.24 -12.62
N LYS A 9 -7.18 10.79 -13.83
CA LYS A 9 -8.39 10.02 -14.16
C LYS A 9 -8.46 8.68 -13.44
N THR A 10 -7.33 8.14 -12.98
CA THR A 10 -7.30 6.88 -12.25
C THR A 10 -7.68 7.02 -10.79
N ILE A 11 -7.70 8.24 -10.25
CA ILE A 11 -8.02 8.49 -8.85
C ILE A 11 -9.50 8.81 -8.73
N LEU A 12 -10.24 7.91 -8.06
CA LEU A 12 -11.65 8.13 -7.81
C LEU A 12 -11.84 9.27 -6.81
N ARG A 13 -12.64 10.26 -7.20
CA ARG A 13 -12.99 11.39 -6.33
C ARG A 13 -14.25 11.05 -5.53
N LYS A 14 -14.21 11.34 -4.24
CA LYS A 14 -15.40 11.30 -3.38
C LYS A 14 -16.01 12.69 -3.33
N LYS A 15 -17.32 12.75 -3.21
CA LYS A 15 -18.03 13.99 -2.96
C LYS A 15 -18.19 14.16 -1.44
N PHE A 16 -17.67 15.25 -0.91
CA PHE A 16 -17.78 15.58 0.51
C PHE A 16 -18.72 16.76 0.72
N ASP A 17 -19.53 16.67 1.76
CA ASP A 17 -20.34 17.81 2.20
C ASP A 17 -19.45 18.87 2.89
N SER A 18 -18.34 18.44 3.51
CA SER A 18 -17.37 19.33 4.14
C SER A 18 -16.49 20.00 3.08
N PRO A 19 -16.50 21.35 2.99
CA PRO A 19 -15.59 22.07 2.10
C PRO A 19 -14.12 21.82 2.42
N GLU A 20 -13.79 21.63 3.69
CA GLU A 20 -12.43 21.32 4.12
C GLU A 20 -11.95 19.98 3.56
N LEU A 21 -12.76 18.92 3.69
CA LEU A 21 -12.40 17.60 3.17
C LEU A 21 -12.32 17.60 1.65
N GLN A 22 -13.20 18.35 0.99
CA GLN A 22 -13.14 18.47 -0.47
C GLN A 22 -11.85 19.15 -0.90
N LYS A 23 -11.45 20.22 -0.22
CA LYS A 23 -10.19 20.92 -0.51
C LYS A 23 -8.99 20.04 -0.25
N VAL A 24 -8.96 19.31 0.85
CA VAL A 24 -7.86 18.38 1.18
C VAL A 24 -7.76 17.31 0.10
N GLN A 25 -8.86 16.69 -0.31
CA GLN A 25 -8.85 15.71 -1.37
C GLN A 25 -8.26 16.29 -2.67
N ASP A 26 -8.68 17.48 -3.06
CA ASP A 26 -8.20 18.12 -4.30
C ASP A 26 -6.69 18.41 -4.23
N GLU A 27 -6.20 18.89 -3.11
CA GLU A 27 -4.77 19.13 -2.89
C GLU A 27 -3.96 17.83 -2.92
N ILE A 28 -4.45 16.77 -2.28
CA ILE A 28 -3.78 15.46 -2.25
C ILE A 28 -3.74 14.86 -3.66
N ILE A 29 -4.81 14.93 -4.41
CA ILE A 29 -4.84 14.46 -5.80
C ILE A 29 -3.85 15.24 -6.65
N LYS A 30 -3.79 16.55 -6.49
CA LYS A 30 -2.85 17.40 -7.22
C LYS A 30 -1.39 17.01 -6.94
N ILE A 31 -1.03 16.83 -5.67
CA ILE A 31 0.31 16.41 -5.29
C ILE A 31 0.62 15.02 -5.85
N THR A 32 -0.31 14.10 -5.72
CA THR A 32 -0.17 12.72 -6.21
C THR A 32 0.11 12.67 -7.71
N THR A 33 -0.59 13.49 -8.48
CA THR A 33 -0.51 13.48 -9.95
C THR A 33 0.60 14.37 -10.52
N THR A 34 1.20 15.23 -9.72
CA THR A 34 2.29 16.12 -10.15
C THR A 34 3.65 15.73 -9.56
N ARG A 35 3.67 14.99 -8.46
CA ARG A 35 4.89 14.62 -7.73
C ARG A 35 4.95 13.13 -7.38
N THR A 36 4.52 12.28 -8.29
CA THR A 36 4.44 10.83 -8.03
C THR A 36 5.78 10.26 -7.58
N ASP A 37 6.86 10.52 -8.32
CA ASP A 37 8.18 9.95 -8.00
C ASP A 37 8.67 10.38 -6.62
N GLU A 38 8.50 11.66 -6.29
CA GLU A 38 8.88 12.22 -4.99
C GLU A 38 8.11 11.55 -3.84
N LEU A 39 6.81 11.34 -4.01
CA LEU A 39 5.99 10.67 -3.01
C LEU A 39 6.39 9.20 -2.82
N LEU A 40 6.71 8.50 -3.90
CA LEU A 40 7.16 7.11 -3.81
C LEU A 40 8.52 6.99 -3.16
N GLU A 41 9.44 7.95 -3.37
CA GLU A 41 10.70 8.00 -2.63
C GLU A 41 10.46 8.28 -1.14
N LYS A 42 9.53 9.17 -0.81
CA LYS A 42 9.14 9.45 0.58
C LYS A 42 8.61 8.20 1.27
N TYR A 43 7.88 7.34 0.55
CA TYR A 43 7.43 6.05 1.08
C TYR A 43 8.61 5.16 1.48
N LYS A 44 9.63 5.05 0.66
CA LYS A 44 10.82 4.26 0.97
C LYS A 44 11.54 4.75 2.22
N GLU A 45 11.49 6.05 2.49
CA GLU A 45 12.11 6.66 3.66
C GLU A 45 11.38 6.32 4.96
N LEU A 46 10.12 5.92 4.90
CA LEU A 46 9.41 5.44 6.08
C LEU A 46 10.07 4.16 6.60
N VAL A 47 10.49 4.17 7.85
CA VAL A 47 11.14 3.01 8.48
C VAL A 47 10.30 1.75 8.34
N SER A 48 9.01 1.87 8.55
CA SER A 48 8.08 0.74 8.47
C SER A 48 7.93 0.17 7.07
N SER A 49 8.30 0.91 6.02
CA SER A 49 8.29 0.38 4.64
C SER A 49 9.44 -0.60 4.37
N ARG A 50 10.39 -0.72 5.29
CA ARG A 50 11.57 -1.58 5.13
C ARG A 50 12.30 -1.28 3.81
N ASN A 51 12.58 0.00 3.59
CA ASN A 51 13.18 0.50 2.35
C ASN A 51 12.37 0.17 1.10
N GLY A 52 11.05 0.17 1.24
CA GLY A 52 10.11 -0.09 0.15
C GLY A 52 9.86 -1.58 -0.15
N SER A 53 10.46 -2.50 0.58
CA SER A 53 10.17 -3.92 0.39
C SER A 53 8.81 -4.33 0.94
N TYR A 54 8.31 -3.64 1.94
CA TYR A 54 6.97 -3.85 2.48
C TYR A 54 6.00 -2.84 1.87
N ILE A 55 4.96 -3.32 1.20
CA ILE A 55 4.01 -2.51 0.45
C ILE A 55 2.61 -2.65 1.07
N ASN A 56 2.08 -1.56 1.57
CA ASN A 56 0.78 -1.50 2.24
C ASN A 56 0.13 -0.14 2.03
N SER A 57 -1.15 -0.11 1.67
CA SER A 57 -1.85 1.14 1.36
C SER A 57 -2.12 2.00 2.59
N ASP A 58 -2.31 1.42 3.77
CA ASP A 58 -2.47 2.19 5.00
C ASP A 58 -1.16 2.87 5.39
N LEU A 59 -0.03 2.18 5.22
CA LEU A 59 1.27 2.80 5.43
C LEU A 59 1.54 3.91 4.42
N MET A 60 1.13 3.74 3.16
CA MET A 60 1.27 4.77 2.12
C MET A 60 0.64 6.10 2.53
N LYS A 61 -0.47 6.08 3.26
CA LYS A 61 -1.13 7.29 3.76
C LYS A 61 -0.21 8.15 4.64
N MET A 62 0.76 7.53 5.29
CA MET A 62 1.68 8.21 6.22
C MET A 62 2.65 9.16 5.53
N ILE A 63 2.78 9.11 4.20
CA ILE A 63 3.60 10.08 3.45
C ILE A 63 2.96 11.47 3.39
N PHE A 64 1.66 11.58 3.67
CA PHE A 64 0.94 12.84 3.68
C PHE A 64 0.94 13.43 5.09
N ASP A 65 1.63 14.56 5.26
CA ASP A 65 1.83 15.18 6.57
C ASP A 65 0.51 15.52 7.27
N ILE A 66 -0.48 15.97 6.51
CA ILE A 66 -1.80 16.30 7.08
C ILE A 66 -2.46 15.08 7.73
N TYR A 67 -2.21 13.89 7.20
CA TYR A 67 -2.72 12.64 7.75
C TYR A 67 -1.84 12.14 8.90
N ALA A 68 -0.53 12.13 8.71
CA ALA A 68 0.42 11.53 9.64
C ALA A 68 0.59 12.29 10.95
N ARG A 69 0.23 13.57 10.97
CA ARG A 69 0.52 14.51 12.05
C ARG A 69 -0.04 14.09 13.41
N SER A 70 -1.22 13.49 13.45
CA SER A 70 -1.84 13.05 14.69
C SER A 70 -2.87 11.96 14.44
N GLN A 71 -3.25 11.26 15.51
CA GLN A 71 -4.31 10.24 15.42
C GLN A 71 -5.66 10.90 15.06
N GLU A 72 -5.93 12.09 15.56
CA GLU A 72 -7.13 12.86 15.21
C GLU A 72 -7.16 13.18 13.72
N ASN A 73 -6.05 13.65 13.16
CA ASN A 73 -5.94 13.92 11.72
C ASN A 73 -6.11 12.66 10.88
N ARG A 74 -5.58 11.53 11.33
CA ARG A 74 -5.77 10.25 10.62
C ARG A 74 -7.24 9.88 10.54
N GLY A 75 -7.99 10.04 11.61
CA GLY A 75 -9.44 9.82 11.59
C GLY A 75 -10.17 10.81 10.70
N LYS A 76 -9.83 12.09 10.80
CA LYS A 76 -10.51 13.18 10.09
C LYS A 76 -10.29 13.12 8.57
N TYR A 77 -9.08 12.86 8.12
CA TYR A 77 -8.70 12.98 6.70
C TYR A 77 -8.60 11.65 5.97
N ASN A 78 -8.86 10.54 6.64
CA ASN A 78 -8.71 9.21 6.03
C ASN A 78 -9.42 9.08 4.69
N LEU A 79 -10.70 9.46 4.63
CA LEU A 79 -11.49 9.31 3.40
C LEU A 79 -11.01 10.22 2.26
N ALA A 80 -10.48 11.39 2.60
CA ALA A 80 -9.95 12.34 1.61
C ALA A 80 -8.64 11.84 0.97
N ILE A 81 -7.93 10.93 1.62
CA ILE A 81 -6.58 10.46 1.22
C ILE A 81 -6.60 9.06 0.63
N THR A 82 -7.56 8.23 1.02
CA THR A 82 -7.58 6.80 0.73
C THR A 82 -7.38 6.46 -0.75
N ASN A 83 -8.08 7.13 -1.65
CA ASN A 83 -8.02 6.79 -3.08
C ASN A 83 -6.68 7.17 -3.71
N SER A 84 -6.10 8.31 -3.33
CA SER A 84 -4.75 8.69 -3.76
C SER A 84 -3.70 7.72 -3.23
N ALA A 85 -3.80 7.33 -1.97
CA ALA A 85 -2.89 6.35 -1.38
C ALA A 85 -2.99 4.99 -2.07
N ALA A 86 -4.20 4.55 -2.43
CA ALA A 86 -4.41 3.31 -3.17
C ALA A 86 -3.73 3.34 -4.54
N CYS A 87 -3.86 4.45 -5.28
CA CYS A 87 -3.21 4.61 -6.57
C CYS A 87 -1.69 4.65 -6.45
N LEU A 88 -1.16 5.34 -5.44
CA LEU A 88 0.28 5.36 -5.16
C LEU A 88 0.81 3.97 -4.80
N THR A 89 0.08 3.23 -3.99
CA THR A 89 0.44 1.86 -3.60
C THR A 89 0.49 0.95 -4.83
N ASN A 90 -0.50 1.04 -5.71
CA ASN A 90 -0.51 0.29 -6.95
C ASN A 90 0.66 0.65 -7.86
N GLU A 91 0.96 1.94 -8.01
CA GLU A 91 2.10 2.40 -8.82
C GLU A 91 3.42 1.93 -8.24
N PHE A 92 3.57 2.01 -6.92
CA PHE A 92 4.75 1.50 -6.22
C PHE A 92 4.94 0.00 -6.48
N TYR A 93 3.87 -0.77 -6.33
CA TYR A 93 3.88 -2.21 -6.59
C TYR A 93 4.26 -2.53 -8.04
N MET A 94 3.67 -1.84 -9.01
CA MET A 94 3.97 -2.05 -10.43
C MET A 94 5.43 -1.77 -10.77
N ARG A 95 6.01 -0.72 -10.18
CA ARG A 95 7.43 -0.42 -10.34
C ARG A 95 8.32 -1.48 -9.69
N ALA A 96 7.92 -1.97 -8.52
CA ALA A 96 8.66 -3.00 -7.80
C ALA A 96 8.72 -4.32 -8.58
N ILE A 97 7.61 -4.80 -9.14
CA ILE A 97 7.59 -6.04 -9.91
C ILE A 97 8.31 -5.95 -11.25
N LYS A 98 8.52 -4.75 -11.76
CA LYS A 98 9.31 -4.50 -12.97
C LYS A 98 10.81 -4.38 -12.69
N ASN A 99 11.20 -4.26 -11.45
CA ASN A 99 12.60 -4.23 -11.04
C ASN A 99 13.21 -5.63 -11.19
N LYS A 100 14.23 -5.74 -12.04
CA LYS A 100 14.88 -7.03 -12.34
C LYS A 100 15.56 -7.68 -11.13
N ASN A 101 15.85 -6.91 -10.09
CA ASN A 101 16.44 -7.42 -8.86
C ASN A 101 15.42 -8.10 -7.95
N ILE A 102 14.13 -7.88 -8.18
CA ILE A 102 13.06 -8.51 -7.42
C ILE A 102 12.66 -9.82 -8.10
N LYS A 103 12.68 -10.91 -7.33
CA LYS A 103 12.40 -12.27 -7.83
C LYS A 103 11.15 -12.88 -7.20
N ARG A 104 10.75 -12.41 -6.04
CA ARG A 104 9.64 -12.98 -5.26
C ARG A 104 8.74 -11.91 -4.70
N CYS A 105 7.48 -12.24 -4.55
CA CYS A 105 6.51 -11.43 -3.82
C CYS A 105 5.70 -12.30 -2.88
N ILE A 106 5.75 -11.98 -1.60
CA ILE A 106 4.91 -12.61 -0.58
C ILE A 106 3.65 -11.77 -0.42
N TYR A 107 2.51 -12.36 -0.71
CA TYR A 107 1.20 -11.72 -0.53
C TYR A 107 0.62 -12.19 0.78
N VAL A 108 0.41 -11.26 1.70
CA VAL A 108 -0.21 -11.54 2.99
C VAL A 108 -1.63 -11.00 2.97
N ALA A 109 -2.60 -11.88 3.00
CA ALA A 109 -4.01 -11.56 2.93
C ALA A 109 -4.73 -12.04 4.20
N GLY A 110 -5.85 -11.42 4.48
CA GLY A 110 -6.69 -11.76 5.62
C GLY A 110 -7.59 -10.60 5.98
N PRO A 111 -8.66 -10.87 6.75
CA PRO A 111 -9.54 -9.81 7.19
C PRO A 111 -8.84 -8.87 8.17
N TYR A 112 -9.45 -7.70 8.38
CA TYR A 112 -9.00 -6.76 9.40
C TYR A 112 -8.96 -7.48 10.78
N GLY A 113 -7.86 -7.28 11.51
CA GLY A 113 -7.68 -7.94 12.82
C GLY A 113 -7.16 -9.38 12.76
N ALA A 114 -6.81 -9.90 11.59
CA ALA A 114 -6.26 -11.26 11.44
C ALA A 114 -4.79 -11.36 11.88
N GLY A 115 -4.13 -10.24 12.23
CA GLY A 115 -2.74 -10.24 12.66
C GLY A 115 -1.73 -10.14 11.51
N LYS A 116 -2.13 -9.63 10.35
CA LYS A 116 -1.27 -9.50 9.18
C LYS A 116 0.01 -8.70 9.47
N SER A 117 -0.13 -7.52 10.05
CA SER A 117 1.02 -6.64 10.34
C SER A 117 1.97 -7.28 11.34
N PHE A 118 1.45 -7.94 12.35
CA PHE A 118 2.25 -8.68 13.35
C PHE A 118 3.03 -9.82 12.68
N PHE A 119 2.37 -10.59 11.84
CA PHE A 119 3.00 -11.69 11.10
C PHE A 119 4.15 -11.19 10.22
N ILE A 120 3.92 -10.11 9.45
CA ILE A 120 4.92 -9.52 8.57
C ILE A 120 6.10 -8.98 9.38
N GLN A 121 5.84 -8.27 10.47
CA GLN A 121 6.88 -7.78 11.37
C GLN A 121 7.74 -8.93 11.90
N SER A 122 7.12 -10.03 12.30
CA SER A 122 7.82 -11.22 12.78
C SER A 122 8.75 -11.81 11.73
N LEU A 123 8.33 -11.82 10.46
CA LEU A 123 9.19 -12.29 9.36
C LEU A 123 10.42 -11.41 9.19
N TYR A 124 10.27 -10.08 9.24
CA TYR A 124 11.40 -9.16 9.13
C TYR A 124 12.35 -9.25 10.32
N GLU A 125 11.80 -9.35 11.54
CA GLU A 125 12.61 -9.50 12.75
C GLU A 125 13.40 -10.81 12.77
N ALA A 126 12.84 -11.88 12.21
CA ALA A 126 13.51 -13.16 12.07
C ALA A 126 14.48 -13.21 10.89
N HIS A 127 14.67 -12.11 10.16
CA HIS A 127 15.47 -12.06 8.94
C HIS A 127 15.04 -13.09 7.89
N ALA A 128 13.74 -13.40 7.85
CA ALA A 128 13.18 -14.40 6.95
C ALA A 128 12.81 -13.86 5.56
N ILE A 129 12.94 -12.56 5.33
CA ILE A 129 12.63 -11.94 4.05
C ILE A 129 13.93 -11.72 3.27
N PRO A 130 14.15 -12.46 2.16
CA PRO A 130 15.34 -12.24 1.32
C PRO A 130 15.34 -10.85 0.65
N LYS A 131 16.51 -10.38 0.27
CA LYS A 131 16.69 -9.07 -0.37
C LYS A 131 16.00 -8.93 -1.72
N ASP A 132 15.77 -10.04 -2.42
CA ASP A 132 15.09 -10.08 -3.71
C ASP A 132 13.57 -10.20 -3.59
N THR A 133 13.02 -10.01 -2.40
CA THR A 133 11.63 -10.30 -2.09
C THR A 133 10.93 -9.03 -1.60
N ILE A 134 9.74 -8.78 -2.16
CA ILE A 134 8.81 -7.77 -1.66
C ILE A 134 7.65 -8.46 -0.93
N VAL A 135 7.06 -7.76 0.01
CA VAL A 135 5.90 -8.23 0.78
C VAL A 135 4.74 -7.27 0.52
N TYR A 136 3.65 -7.79 0.01
CA TYR A 136 2.43 -7.03 -0.25
C TYR A 136 1.34 -7.46 0.73
N GLU A 137 0.85 -6.52 1.52
CA GLU A 137 -0.26 -6.77 2.44
C GLU A 137 -1.54 -6.18 1.85
N GLY A 138 -2.58 -6.99 1.79
CA GLY A 138 -3.88 -6.55 1.30
C GLY A 138 -5.03 -7.27 1.97
N SER A 139 -6.23 -6.70 1.84
CA SER A 139 -7.46 -7.38 2.22
C SER A 139 -7.84 -8.42 1.16
N ILE A 140 -8.55 -9.48 1.56
CA ILE A 140 -9.06 -10.46 0.61
C ILE A 140 -10.25 -9.84 -0.14
N THR A 141 -9.98 -9.13 -1.22
CA THR A 141 -10.98 -8.83 -2.23
C THR A 141 -10.51 -9.51 -3.51
N ALA A 142 -11.15 -10.59 -3.83
CA ALA A 142 -10.66 -11.59 -4.76
C ALA A 142 -10.24 -11.08 -6.16
N PRO A 143 -10.98 -10.20 -6.87
CA PRO A 143 -10.59 -9.85 -8.25
C PRO A 143 -9.32 -9.01 -8.32
N ALA A 144 -9.17 -8.01 -7.45
CA ALA A 144 -8.01 -7.11 -7.47
C ALA A 144 -6.73 -7.82 -7.03
N PHE A 145 -6.84 -8.72 -6.07
CA PHE A 145 -5.71 -9.49 -5.55
C PHE A 145 -5.19 -10.49 -6.58
N GLY A 146 -6.09 -11.23 -7.22
CA GLY A 146 -5.73 -12.16 -8.29
C GLY A 146 -5.04 -11.48 -9.46
N LYS A 147 -5.50 -10.29 -9.84
CA LYS A 147 -4.86 -9.47 -10.88
C LYS A 147 -3.42 -9.10 -10.52
N LYS A 148 -3.14 -8.75 -9.27
CA LYS A 148 -1.79 -8.41 -8.82
C LYS A 148 -0.85 -9.61 -8.89
N VAL A 149 -1.30 -10.77 -8.48
CA VAL A 149 -0.54 -12.03 -8.59
C VAL A 149 -0.22 -12.34 -10.06
N GLU A 150 -1.21 -12.21 -10.92
CA GLU A 150 -1.05 -12.43 -12.37
C GLU A 150 -0.03 -11.46 -12.98
N GLN A 151 -0.06 -10.19 -12.60
CA GLN A 151 0.92 -9.19 -13.03
C GLN A 151 2.34 -9.56 -12.59
N ALA A 152 2.52 -10.07 -11.37
CA ALA A 152 3.80 -10.54 -10.88
C ALA A 152 4.32 -11.71 -11.71
N ILE A 153 3.49 -12.71 -11.98
CA ILE A 153 3.87 -13.87 -12.80
C ILE A 153 4.31 -13.42 -14.19
N ARG A 154 3.63 -12.48 -14.82
CA ARG A 154 4.01 -11.93 -16.12
C ARG A 154 5.37 -11.21 -16.11
N ASN A 155 5.81 -10.76 -14.95
CA ASN A 155 7.13 -10.13 -14.77
C ASN A 155 8.18 -11.08 -14.19
N ASN A 156 7.95 -12.39 -14.28
CA ASN A 156 8.84 -13.43 -13.78
C ASN A 156 9.08 -13.36 -12.27
N ILE A 157 8.11 -12.88 -11.54
CA ILE A 157 8.11 -12.84 -10.08
C ILE A 157 7.41 -14.10 -9.55
N LYS A 158 8.06 -14.81 -8.64
CA LYS A 158 7.47 -15.99 -7.99
C LYS A 158 6.52 -15.52 -6.87
N PRO A 159 5.22 -15.79 -6.97
CA PRO A 159 4.28 -15.41 -5.92
C PRO A 159 4.25 -16.46 -4.81
N GLU A 160 4.08 -15.99 -3.59
CA GLU A 160 3.78 -16.81 -2.42
C GLU A 160 2.60 -16.18 -1.69
N LEU A 161 1.52 -16.93 -1.52
CA LEU A 161 0.30 -16.43 -0.89
C LEU A 161 0.17 -16.98 0.52
N VAL A 162 0.05 -16.07 1.49
CA VAL A 162 -0.21 -16.39 2.89
C VAL A 162 -1.56 -15.80 3.26
N ILE A 163 -2.49 -16.65 3.65
CA ILE A 163 -3.83 -16.23 4.09
C ILE A 163 -3.94 -16.46 5.58
N LEU A 164 -4.16 -15.39 6.34
CA LEU A 164 -4.34 -15.44 7.78
C LEU A 164 -5.83 -15.46 8.11
N ASN A 165 -6.26 -16.52 8.74
CA ASN A 165 -7.64 -16.67 9.24
C ASN A 165 -7.58 -16.76 10.75
N PRO A 166 -8.15 -15.80 11.50
CA PRO A 166 -8.22 -15.92 12.95
C PRO A 166 -9.13 -17.11 13.29
N THR A 167 -8.75 -17.86 14.33
CA THR A 167 -9.66 -18.87 14.87
C THR A 167 -10.86 -18.19 15.53
N LEU A 168 -11.96 -18.91 15.67
CA LEU A 168 -13.16 -18.38 16.33
C LEU A 168 -12.86 -17.88 17.75
N GLU A 169 -12.02 -18.60 18.47
CA GLU A 169 -11.58 -18.23 19.82
C GLU A 169 -10.84 -16.90 19.85
N LEU A 170 -9.95 -16.67 18.88
CA LEU A 170 -9.23 -15.41 18.78
C LEU A 170 -10.17 -14.25 18.37
N SER A 171 -11.16 -14.52 17.58
CA SER A 171 -12.14 -13.52 17.15
C SER A 171 -13.06 -13.04 18.25
N LEU A 172 -13.28 -13.87 19.29
CA LEU A 172 -14.13 -13.55 20.44
C LEU A 172 -13.37 -12.84 21.58
N ARG A 173 -12.08 -12.73 21.48
CA ARG A 173 -11.24 -11.99 22.42
C ARG A 173 -11.12 -10.53 22.01
#